data_2455d6481b093f0ac4bbfdb7e02fdb40
#
_entry.id   2455d6481b093f0ac4bbfdb7e02fdb40
#
_cell.length_a   1.000
_cell.length_b   1.000
_cell.length_c   1.000
_cell.angle_alpha   90.00
_cell.angle_beta   90.00
_cell.angle_gamma   90.00
#
_symmetry.space_group_name_H-M   'P 1'
#
loop_
_entity.id
_entity.type
_entity.pdbx_description
1 polymer ?
#
loop_
_entity_poly.entity_id
_entity_poly.type
_entity_poly.pdbx_seq_one_letter_code
_entity_poly.pdbx_strand_id
1 'polypeptide(L)'
;MTNTYTSLVKQTFHFPQEDFDLNDDGYLEFNGLDIKALIDKYGTPLKLSYLPKIGMQINRAKKMFETAFKKHKYEGSYNYCYCTKSSHFSFVVEEALKNNIHLETSYAYDIEIINQLYKRKKINKDIFIVCNGFKQRSYTSRIARLINTGFTNVVPILDNKDELQMYKRSVKHPFKLGIRVAAEEEPTFPFYTSRLGIRPKDILEFYVDEIEGYENKFQLKMLHIFLNKGIKDDIYYWSELNKIINLYCQLKKICPELDSINIGGGFPIKHSLGFEYDYQFMINEIVGNIKKACKKAKVPMPNIFTEFGSFTVGESMAHIYSVVGEKIQNDRERWYMIDSSFITTLPDTWGIGERFLMLPINKWENEYQRVVLGGMTCDSHDYYDSEEHINEVFLPKIENENNSSDSTAKTEPLYVGFFHTGAYQDQISGYGGIKHCLIPSPKHVIVDYDKNGKLTDWMYAREQSAQSMLKILGYL
;
A
#
# COMPACT_ATOMS: atom_id res chain seq x y z
N MET A 1 -20.60 36.60 -2.49
CA MET A 1 -20.25 35.21 -2.78
C MET A 1 -20.54 34.45 -1.52
N THR A 2 -21.36 33.42 -1.61
CA THR A 2 -21.62 32.52 -0.46
C THR A 2 -20.37 31.72 -0.19
N ASN A 3 -19.87 31.74 1.06
CA ASN A 3 -18.70 30.98 1.49
C ASN A 3 -19.10 29.50 1.73
N THR A 4 -19.55 28.81 0.69
CA THR A 4 -19.92 27.41 0.75
C THR A 4 -18.70 26.51 0.63
N TYR A 5 -18.81 25.25 1.07
CA TYR A 5 -17.74 24.28 0.90
C TYR A 5 -17.43 24.04 -0.58
N THR A 6 -18.43 23.93 -1.41
CA THR A 6 -18.28 23.87 -2.88
C THR A 6 -17.46 25.06 -3.40
N SER A 7 -17.75 26.27 -2.94
CA SER A 7 -16.98 27.47 -3.35
C SER A 7 -15.53 27.40 -2.90
N LEU A 8 -15.23 26.86 -1.71
CA LEU A 8 -13.87 26.67 -1.21
C LEU A 8 -13.08 25.73 -2.14
N VAL A 9 -13.65 24.59 -2.49
CA VAL A 9 -12.99 23.61 -3.36
C VAL A 9 -12.81 24.15 -4.77
N LYS A 10 -13.83 24.78 -5.35
CA LYS A 10 -13.79 25.37 -6.70
C LYS A 10 -12.81 26.53 -6.89
N GLN A 11 -12.21 27.04 -5.82
CA GLN A 11 -11.11 28.03 -5.93
C GLN A 11 -9.82 27.40 -6.49
N THR A 12 -9.64 26.10 -6.30
CA THR A 12 -8.41 25.37 -6.66
C THR A 12 -8.65 24.14 -7.50
N PHE A 13 -9.83 23.52 -7.42
CA PHE A 13 -10.15 22.26 -8.09
C PHE A 13 -11.49 22.31 -8.79
N HIS A 14 -11.64 21.44 -9.80
CA HIS A 14 -12.90 21.22 -10.51
C HIS A 14 -13.29 19.75 -10.42
N PHE A 15 -14.56 19.45 -10.24
CA PHE A 15 -15.12 18.12 -10.47
C PHE A 15 -15.70 18.04 -11.90
N PRO A 16 -15.67 16.84 -12.55
CA PRO A 16 -15.09 15.60 -12.06
C PRO A 16 -13.56 15.61 -12.01
N GLN A 17 -12.99 14.91 -11.05
CA GLN A 17 -11.59 14.50 -11.03
C GLN A 17 -11.47 13.00 -11.28
N GLU A 18 -10.26 12.46 -11.46
CA GLU A 18 -10.02 11.06 -11.87
C GLU A 18 -10.92 10.05 -11.15
N ASP A 19 -11.10 10.18 -9.82
CA ASP A 19 -11.83 9.22 -9.00
C ASP A 19 -13.05 9.82 -8.29
N PHE A 20 -13.31 11.12 -8.44
CA PHE A 20 -14.32 11.87 -7.65
C PHE A 20 -15.19 12.73 -8.52
N ASP A 21 -16.48 12.72 -8.22
CA ASP A 21 -17.49 13.62 -8.77
C ASP A 21 -18.56 13.94 -7.72
N LEU A 22 -19.39 14.90 -8.02
CA LEU A 22 -20.63 15.18 -7.28
C LEU A 22 -21.82 14.81 -8.14
N ASN A 23 -22.75 14.02 -7.60
CA ASN A 23 -23.99 13.73 -8.29
C ASN A 23 -24.95 14.93 -8.27
N ASP A 24 -26.07 14.83 -9.00
CA ASP A 24 -27.06 15.91 -9.11
C ASP A 24 -27.69 16.31 -7.77
N ASP A 25 -27.69 15.41 -6.78
CA ASP A 25 -28.21 15.64 -5.43
C ASP A 25 -27.14 16.24 -4.48
N GLY A 26 -25.94 16.51 -4.97
CA GLY A 26 -24.85 17.09 -4.19
C GLY A 26 -24.14 16.12 -3.25
N TYR A 27 -24.18 14.82 -3.54
CA TYR A 27 -23.42 13.79 -2.81
C TYR A 27 -22.16 13.40 -3.57
N LEU A 28 -21.11 13.09 -2.82
CA LEU A 28 -19.83 12.66 -3.38
C LEU A 28 -19.94 11.26 -4.00
N GLU A 29 -19.46 11.16 -5.22
CA GLU A 29 -19.19 9.90 -5.90
C GLU A 29 -17.70 9.55 -5.83
N PHE A 30 -17.41 8.27 -5.64
CA PHE A 30 -16.05 7.70 -5.67
C PHE A 30 -15.97 6.57 -6.69
N ASN A 31 -15.19 6.75 -7.76
CA ASN A 31 -15.13 5.83 -8.89
C ASN A 31 -16.54 5.52 -9.50
N GLY A 32 -17.39 6.52 -9.57
CA GLY A 32 -18.78 6.39 -10.04
C GLY A 32 -19.72 5.66 -9.07
N LEU A 33 -19.29 5.47 -7.81
CA LEU A 33 -20.12 4.93 -6.73
C LEU A 33 -20.79 6.08 -5.98
N ASP A 34 -22.10 6.09 -5.90
CA ASP A 34 -22.84 6.95 -4.98
C ASP A 34 -22.55 6.48 -3.54
N ILE A 35 -21.73 7.25 -2.82
CA ILE A 35 -21.34 6.92 -1.46
C ILE A 35 -22.51 7.05 -0.49
N LYS A 36 -23.43 8.02 -0.74
CA LYS A 36 -24.62 8.19 0.09
C LYS A 36 -25.54 6.98 0.02
N ALA A 37 -25.75 6.44 -1.18
CA ALA A 37 -26.54 5.22 -1.34
C ALA A 37 -25.95 4.02 -0.57
N LEU A 38 -24.60 3.91 -0.52
CA LEU A 38 -23.94 2.88 0.29
C LEU A 38 -24.11 3.14 1.80
N ILE A 39 -24.04 4.40 2.24
CA ILE A 39 -24.31 4.78 3.64
C ILE A 39 -25.74 4.42 4.04
N ASP A 40 -26.72 4.73 3.20
CA ASP A 40 -28.14 4.42 3.47
C ASP A 40 -28.38 2.91 3.59
N LYS A 41 -27.68 2.13 2.77
CA LYS A 41 -27.80 0.67 2.78
C LYS A 41 -27.08 0.01 3.94
N TYR A 42 -25.91 0.47 4.32
CA TYR A 42 -25.04 -0.22 5.27
C TYR A 42 -24.81 0.53 6.58
N GLY A 43 -25.02 1.84 6.61
CA GLY A 43 -24.69 2.73 7.74
C GLY A 43 -23.20 2.96 7.90
N THR A 44 -22.83 3.87 8.79
CA THR A 44 -21.46 4.16 9.20
C THR A 44 -21.17 3.53 10.59
N PRO A 45 -19.91 3.41 11.06
CA PRO A 45 -18.70 3.57 10.27
C PRO A 45 -18.59 2.48 9.20
N LEU A 46 -18.11 2.84 8.01
CA LEU A 46 -18.08 1.95 6.85
C LEU A 46 -16.70 1.92 6.23
N LYS A 47 -16.15 0.74 6.01
CA LYS A 47 -15.00 0.51 5.15
C LYS A 47 -15.47 0.04 3.79
N LEU A 48 -14.95 0.66 2.74
CA LEU A 48 -15.27 0.36 1.36
C LEU A 48 -14.03 -0.14 0.61
N SER A 49 -14.16 -1.22 -0.15
CA SER A 49 -13.12 -1.72 -1.08
C SER A 49 -13.67 -1.76 -2.49
N TYR A 50 -13.14 -0.93 -3.37
CA TYR A 50 -13.44 -0.90 -4.80
C TYR A 50 -12.37 -1.68 -5.56
N LEU A 51 -12.64 -2.95 -5.86
CA LEU A 51 -11.65 -3.90 -6.41
C LEU A 51 -11.15 -3.53 -7.82
N PRO A 52 -11.97 -2.97 -8.72
CA PRO A 52 -11.49 -2.67 -10.08
C PRO A 52 -10.29 -1.74 -10.12
N LYS A 53 -10.14 -0.83 -9.15
CA LYS A 53 -8.98 0.08 -9.08
C LYS A 53 -7.65 -0.66 -8.99
N ILE A 54 -7.61 -1.84 -8.36
CA ILE A 54 -6.41 -2.68 -8.23
C ILE A 54 -5.89 -3.08 -9.62
N GLY A 55 -6.77 -3.62 -10.46
CA GLY A 55 -6.42 -3.97 -11.83
C GLY A 55 -6.02 -2.77 -12.68
N MET A 56 -6.71 -1.64 -12.51
CA MET A 56 -6.38 -0.39 -13.22
C MET A 56 -4.96 0.08 -12.88
N GLN A 57 -4.57 0.11 -11.61
CA GLN A 57 -3.23 0.54 -11.17
C GLN A 57 -2.13 -0.42 -11.67
N ILE A 58 -2.35 -1.73 -11.59
CA ILE A 58 -1.40 -2.71 -12.13
C ILE A 58 -1.18 -2.50 -13.63
N ASN A 59 -2.25 -2.37 -14.39
CA ASN A 59 -2.17 -2.20 -15.84
C ASN A 59 -1.57 -0.83 -16.22
N ARG A 60 -1.85 0.22 -15.43
CA ARG A 60 -1.21 1.52 -15.58
C ARG A 60 0.32 1.42 -15.45
N ALA A 61 0.82 0.77 -14.39
CA ALA A 61 2.27 0.59 -14.20
C ALA A 61 2.89 -0.24 -15.32
N LYS A 62 2.27 -1.37 -15.70
CA LYS A 62 2.77 -2.20 -16.79
C LYS A 62 2.89 -1.42 -18.10
N LYS A 63 1.88 -0.63 -18.44
CA LYS A 63 1.89 0.21 -19.66
C LYS A 63 3.00 1.26 -19.62
N MET A 64 3.24 1.87 -18.45
CA MET A 64 4.31 2.86 -18.29
C MET A 64 5.70 2.23 -18.48
N PHE A 65 5.95 1.05 -17.90
CA PHE A 65 7.21 0.32 -18.12
C PHE A 65 7.35 -0.14 -19.56
N GLU A 66 6.31 -0.65 -20.20
CA GLU A 66 6.32 -1.02 -21.62
C GLU A 66 6.68 0.18 -22.51
N THR A 67 6.09 1.35 -22.23
CA THR A 67 6.40 2.60 -22.94
C THR A 67 7.87 2.99 -22.78
N ALA A 68 8.41 2.90 -21.56
CA ALA A 68 9.81 3.20 -21.28
C ALA A 68 10.75 2.20 -21.97
N PHE A 69 10.42 0.91 -21.96
CA PHE A 69 11.20 -0.13 -22.64
C PHE A 69 11.26 0.10 -24.15
N LYS A 70 10.13 0.44 -24.77
CA LYS A 70 10.07 0.81 -26.20
C LYS A 70 10.91 2.05 -26.48
N LYS A 71 10.73 3.13 -25.70
CA LYS A 71 11.48 4.39 -25.85
C LYS A 71 13.00 4.15 -25.78
N HIS A 72 13.43 3.37 -24.82
CA HIS A 72 14.86 3.11 -24.61
C HIS A 72 15.39 1.90 -25.40
N LYS A 73 14.56 1.16 -26.15
CA LYS A 73 14.94 -0.12 -26.74
C LYS A 73 15.63 -1.02 -25.69
N TYR A 74 14.96 -1.24 -24.60
CA TYR A 74 15.46 -2.01 -23.45
C TYR A 74 15.27 -3.51 -23.72
N GLU A 75 16.31 -4.32 -23.47
CA GLU A 75 16.31 -5.74 -23.86
C GLU A 75 15.87 -6.68 -22.71
N GLY A 76 15.79 -6.18 -21.47
CA GLY A 76 15.27 -6.95 -20.34
C GLY A 76 13.74 -7.03 -20.32
N SER A 77 13.20 -7.83 -19.41
CA SER A 77 11.75 -7.92 -19.15
C SER A 77 11.33 -7.09 -17.93
N TYR A 78 10.05 -6.76 -17.86
CA TYR A 78 9.44 -6.14 -16.67
C TYR A 78 8.59 -7.15 -15.93
N ASN A 79 8.77 -7.23 -14.60
CA ASN A 79 8.07 -8.16 -13.72
C ASN A 79 7.46 -7.38 -12.54
N TYR A 80 6.13 -7.37 -12.50
CA TYR A 80 5.36 -6.72 -11.45
C TYR A 80 5.12 -7.70 -10.31
N CYS A 81 5.58 -7.38 -9.09
CA CYS A 81 5.25 -8.13 -7.88
C CYS A 81 4.30 -7.32 -7.00
N TYR A 82 3.23 -7.94 -6.54
CA TYR A 82 2.36 -7.38 -5.52
C TYR A 82 2.91 -7.74 -4.13
N CYS A 83 3.05 -6.73 -3.26
CA CYS A 83 3.46 -6.92 -1.87
C CYS A 83 2.28 -7.32 -0.99
N THR A 84 2.21 -8.59 -0.56
CA THR A 84 1.11 -9.10 0.26
C THR A 84 0.92 -8.34 1.57
N LYS A 85 2.02 -7.82 2.14
CA LYS A 85 2.01 -7.05 3.40
C LYS A 85 1.18 -5.76 3.35
N SER A 86 0.94 -5.20 2.17
CA SER A 86 0.12 -4.00 2.03
C SER A 86 -1.37 -4.29 2.23
N SER A 87 -1.84 -5.47 1.80
CA SER A 87 -3.16 -6.00 2.15
C SER A 87 -3.20 -7.51 1.90
N HIS A 88 -3.40 -8.29 2.96
CA HIS A 88 -3.43 -9.76 2.90
C HIS A 88 -4.81 -10.34 2.57
N PHE A 89 -5.84 -9.52 2.41
CA PHE A 89 -7.18 -10.02 2.10
C PHE A 89 -7.20 -10.85 0.82
N SER A 90 -7.85 -12.01 0.88
CA SER A 90 -7.90 -12.92 -0.27
C SER A 90 -8.52 -12.28 -1.51
N PHE A 91 -9.57 -11.47 -1.36
CA PHE A 91 -10.18 -10.76 -2.47
C PHE A 91 -9.24 -9.73 -3.13
N VAL A 92 -8.34 -9.10 -2.35
CA VAL A 92 -7.32 -8.18 -2.87
C VAL A 92 -6.26 -8.94 -3.65
N VAL A 93 -5.69 -10.00 -3.03
CA VAL A 93 -4.62 -10.79 -3.66
C VAL A 93 -5.13 -11.50 -4.91
N GLU A 94 -6.34 -12.07 -4.87
CA GLU A 94 -6.94 -12.75 -6.01
C GLU A 94 -7.29 -11.77 -7.13
N GLU A 95 -7.72 -10.53 -6.82
CA GLU A 95 -7.95 -9.49 -7.81
C GLU A 95 -6.65 -9.07 -8.50
N ALA A 96 -5.60 -8.83 -7.71
CA ALA A 96 -4.30 -8.50 -8.25
C ALA A 96 -3.78 -9.59 -9.21
N LEU A 97 -3.93 -10.85 -8.84
CA LEU A 97 -3.47 -12.01 -9.64
C LEU A 97 -4.20 -12.16 -10.98
N LYS A 98 -5.41 -11.63 -11.15
CA LYS A 98 -6.10 -11.62 -12.47
C LYS A 98 -5.28 -10.89 -13.55
N ASN A 99 -4.32 -10.05 -13.16
CA ASN A 99 -3.54 -9.21 -14.05
C ASN A 99 -2.17 -9.79 -14.43
N ASN A 100 -1.94 -11.11 -14.32
CA ASN A 100 -0.68 -11.76 -14.65
C ASN A 100 0.52 -11.09 -13.98
N ILE A 101 0.54 -11.09 -12.67
CA ILE A 101 1.58 -10.54 -11.83
C ILE A 101 2.23 -11.62 -10.96
N HIS A 102 3.23 -11.23 -10.23
CA HIS A 102 3.97 -12.03 -9.27
C HIS A 102 3.69 -11.56 -7.85
N LEU A 103 4.21 -12.27 -6.86
CA LEU A 103 3.99 -11.97 -5.44
C LEU A 103 5.31 -11.72 -4.70
N GLU A 104 5.26 -10.79 -3.77
CA GLU A 104 6.28 -10.60 -2.74
C GLU A 104 5.70 -10.99 -1.39
N THR A 105 6.50 -11.66 -0.58
CA THR A 105 6.17 -12.12 0.77
C THR A 105 7.22 -11.61 1.76
N SER A 106 6.78 -11.34 2.99
CA SER A 106 7.64 -10.72 4.01
C SER A 106 7.75 -11.51 5.30
N TYR A 107 6.91 -12.55 5.49
CA TYR A 107 6.89 -13.36 6.70
C TYR A 107 6.45 -14.80 6.46
N ALA A 108 6.68 -15.66 7.45
CA ALA A 108 6.42 -17.10 7.38
C ALA A 108 4.97 -17.45 6.99
N TYR A 109 3.98 -16.70 7.46
CA TYR A 109 2.58 -16.98 7.19
C TYR A 109 2.12 -16.56 5.80
N ASP A 110 2.85 -15.66 5.12
CA ASP A 110 2.61 -15.38 3.71
C ASP A 110 2.77 -16.64 2.85
N ILE A 111 3.70 -17.52 3.21
CA ILE A 111 3.87 -18.80 2.50
C ILE A 111 2.64 -19.71 2.65
N GLU A 112 1.91 -19.61 3.75
CA GLU A 112 0.64 -20.31 3.88
C GLU A 112 -0.45 -19.72 2.97
N ILE A 113 -0.44 -18.40 2.75
CA ILE A 113 -1.29 -17.74 1.74
C ILE A 113 -0.94 -18.27 0.34
N ILE A 114 0.35 -18.36 -0.02
CA ILE A 114 0.81 -18.97 -1.29
C ILE A 114 0.28 -20.41 -1.43
N ASN A 115 0.39 -21.22 -0.39
CA ASN A 115 -0.12 -22.58 -0.40
C ASN A 115 -1.63 -22.64 -0.62
N GLN A 116 -2.41 -21.74 0.00
CA GLN A 116 -3.86 -21.67 -0.20
C GLN A 116 -4.22 -21.19 -1.62
N LEU A 117 -3.52 -20.19 -2.16
CA LEU A 117 -3.72 -19.73 -3.53
C LEU A 117 -3.44 -20.84 -4.55
N TYR A 118 -2.38 -21.63 -4.33
CA TYR A 118 -2.08 -22.78 -5.18
C TYR A 118 -3.17 -23.86 -5.09
N LYS A 119 -3.61 -24.23 -3.88
CA LYS A 119 -4.72 -25.20 -3.68
C LYS A 119 -6.02 -24.75 -4.36
N ARG A 120 -6.30 -23.44 -4.34
CA ARG A 120 -7.46 -22.83 -5.02
C ARG A 120 -7.25 -22.62 -6.52
N LYS A 121 -6.12 -23.07 -7.10
CA LYS A 121 -5.76 -22.91 -8.52
C LYS A 121 -5.74 -21.43 -8.99
N LYS A 122 -5.38 -20.52 -8.09
CA LYS A 122 -5.24 -19.08 -8.40
C LYS A 122 -3.85 -18.75 -8.91
N ILE A 123 -2.88 -19.60 -8.63
CA ILE A 123 -1.49 -19.51 -9.09
C ILE A 123 -0.99 -20.88 -9.57
N ASN A 124 0.01 -20.87 -10.42
CA ASN A 124 0.77 -22.05 -10.82
C ASN A 124 2.17 -22.05 -10.14
N LYS A 125 2.97 -23.07 -10.39
CA LYS A 125 4.30 -23.20 -9.78
C LYS A 125 5.38 -22.35 -10.48
N ASP A 126 5.04 -21.71 -11.60
CA ASP A 126 5.97 -20.88 -12.39
C ASP A 126 5.91 -19.41 -12.00
N ILE A 127 4.96 -19.03 -11.13
CA ILE A 127 4.86 -17.66 -10.62
C ILE A 127 6.13 -17.30 -9.84
N PHE A 128 6.66 -16.10 -10.02
CA PHE A 128 7.70 -15.59 -9.14
C PHE A 128 7.13 -15.29 -7.75
N ILE A 129 7.87 -15.74 -6.74
CA ILE A 129 7.59 -15.46 -5.32
C ILE A 129 8.88 -14.93 -4.72
N VAL A 130 8.94 -13.63 -4.56
CA VAL A 130 10.08 -12.93 -3.96
C VAL A 130 9.90 -12.94 -2.44
N CYS A 131 10.83 -13.53 -1.70
CA CYS A 131 10.72 -13.70 -0.26
C CYS A 131 11.69 -12.77 0.47
N ASN A 132 11.18 -11.66 0.98
CA ASN A 132 11.93 -10.58 1.62
C ASN A 132 11.96 -10.68 3.15
N GLY A 133 12.62 -9.70 3.77
CA GLY A 133 12.70 -9.48 5.20
C GLY A 133 13.75 -10.33 5.91
N PHE A 134 14.01 -10.01 7.17
CA PHE A 134 14.83 -10.82 8.05
C PHE A 134 14.12 -12.14 8.38
N LYS A 135 14.76 -13.28 8.07
CA LYS A 135 14.07 -14.57 8.10
C LYS A 135 14.51 -15.43 9.30
N GLN A 136 13.56 -15.68 10.16
CA GLN A 136 13.71 -16.71 11.20
C GLN A 136 13.59 -18.12 10.60
N ARG A 137 14.00 -19.13 11.36
CA ARG A 137 13.94 -20.55 10.95
C ARG A 137 12.54 -20.98 10.48
N SER A 138 11.48 -20.45 11.08
CA SER A 138 10.10 -20.73 10.66
C SER A 138 9.81 -20.28 9.24
N TYR A 139 10.38 -19.16 8.79
CA TYR A 139 10.17 -18.63 7.45
C TYR A 139 11.08 -19.34 6.43
N THR A 140 12.40 -19.46 6.72
CA THR A 140 13.33 -20.15 5.84
C THR A 140 12.94 -21.60 5.58
N SER A 141 12.43 -22.34 6.59
CA SER A 141 11.96 -23.70 6.41
C SER A 141 10.70 -23.82 5.56
N ARG A 142 9.79 -22.84 5.63
CA ARG A 142 8.61 -22.79 4.75
C ARG A 142 9.00 -22.48 3.31
N ILE A 143 9.90 -21.53 3.08
CA ILE A 143 10.43 -21.23 1.75
C ILE A 143 11.11 -22.46 1.15
N ALA A 144 11.99 -23.13 1.92
CA ALA A 144 12.64 -24.35 1.45
C ALA A 144 11.65 -25.48 1.11
N ARG A 145 10.59 -25.61 1.91
CA ARG A 145 9.49 -26.57 1.61
C ARG A 145 8.78 -26.20 0.31
N LEU A 146 8.48 -24.92 0.10
CA LEU A 146 7.82 -24.46 -1.12
C LEU A 146 8.67 -24.79 -2.36
N ILE A 147 9.97 -24.52 -2.32
CA ILE A 147 10.92 -24.90 -3.37
C ILE A 147 10.91 -26.41 -3.58
N ASN A 148 11.00 -27.19 -2.51
CA ASN A 148 11.03 -28.66 -2.57
C ASN A 148 9.72 -29.28 -3.08
N THR A 149 8.62 -28.56 -3.08
CA THR A 149 7.34 -29.00 -3.69
C THR A 149 7.24 -28.67 -5.18
N GLY A 150 8.31 -28.11 -5.78
CA GLY A 150 8.45 -27.91 -7.21
C GLY A 150 8.03 -26.52 -7.71
N PHE A 151 7.94 -25.50 -6.85
CA PHE A 151 7.86 -24.13 -7.30
C PHE A 151 9.23 -23.70 -7.87
N THR A 152 9.25 -23.26 -9.12
CA THR A 152 10.50 -23.04 -9.89
C THR A 152 11.07 -21.63 -9.79
N ASN A 153 10.21 -20.65 -9.39
CA ASN A 153 10.56 -19.24 -9.34
C ASN A 153 10.41 -18.64 -7.94
N VAL A 154 10.66 -19.42 -6.90
CA VAL A 154 10.80 -18.89 -5.55
C VAL A 154 12.20 -18.32 -5.38
N VAL A 155 12.28 -17.04 -5.01
CA VAL A 155 13.53 -16.30 -4.88
C VAL A 155 13.66 -15.80 -3.42
N PRO A 156 14.28 -16.56 -2.52
CA PRO A 156 14.65 -16.02 -1.21
C PRO A 156 15.66 -14.89 -1.39
N ILE A 157 15.34 -13.73 -0.85
CA ILE A 157 16.22 -12.56 -0.86
C ILE A 157 17.01 -12.57 0.45
N LEU A 158 18.29 -12.86 0.38
CA LEU A 158 19.16 -12.91 1.56
C LEU A 158 19.27 -11.52 2.18
N ASP A 159 18.86 -11.40 3.42
CA ASP A 159 18.97 -10.20 4.24
C ASP A 159 20.34 -10.16 4.98
N ASN A 160 20.90 -11.31 5.23
CA ASN A 160 22.23 -11.50 5.82
C ASN A 160 22.92 -12.75 5.25
N LYS A 161 24.22 -12.85 5.48
CA LYS A 161 25.06 -13.93 4.93
C LYS A 161 24.70 -15.32 5.51
N ASP A 162 24.27 -15.38 6.77
CA ASP A 162 23.99 -16.64 7.48
C ASP A 162 22.75 -17.37 6.93
N GLU A 163 21.80 -16.64 6.34
CA GLU A 163 20.59 -17.24 5.75
C GLU A 163 20.93 -18.28 4.67
N LEU A 164 21.99 -18.09 3.91
CA LEU A 164 22.39 -19.01 2.84
C LEU A 164 22.65 -20.42 3.38
N GLN A 165 23.26 -20.54 4.57
CA GLN A 165 23.56 -21.83 5.18
C GLN A 165 22.29 -22.64 5.50
N MET A 166 21.19 -21.95 5.83
CA MET A 166 19.90 -22.60 6.09
C MET A 166 19.33 -23.22 4.81
N TYR A 167 19.41 -22.50 3.68
CA TYR A 167 18.96 -23.02 2.38
C TYR A 167 19.87 -24.13 1.86
N LYS A 168 21.19 -24.01 1.98
CA LYS A 168 22.18 -25.07 1.63
C LYS A 168 21.84 -26.40 2.29
N ARG A 169 21.31 -26.40 3.54
CA ARG A 169 20.93 -27.60 4.31
C ARG A 169 19.53 -28.11 4.02
N SER A 170 18.58 -27.23 3.66
CA SER A 170 17.16 -27.55 3.65
C SER A 170 16.57 -27.75 2.25
N VAL A 171 17.15 -27.11 1.23
CA VAL A 171 16.69 -27.21 -0.16
C VAL A 171 17.37 -28.38 -0.85
N LYS A 172 16.53 -29.23 -1.50
CA LYS A 172 16.98 -30.50 -2.13
C LYS A 172 17.18 -30.38 -3.64
N HIS A 173 16.67 -29.32 -4.25
CA HIS A 173 16.71 -29.08 -5.69
C HIS A 173 17.46 -27.79 -5.99
N PRO A 174 17.99 -27.60 -7.21
CA PRO A 174 18.53 -26.31 -7.61
C PRO A 174 17.49 -25.18 -7.42
N PHE A 175 17.93 -24.05 -6.89
CA PHE A 175 17.06 -22.92 -6.61
C PHE A 175 17.69 -21.57 -6.96
N LYS A 176 16.84 -20.57 -7.09
CA LYS A 176 17.23 -19.18 -7.30
C LYS A 176 17.35 -18.46 -5.96
N LEU A 177 18.25 -17.50 -5.87
CA LEU A 177 18.35 -16.61 -4.71
C LEU A 177 18.60 -15.17 -5.17
N GLY A 178 18.32 -14.24 -4.29
CA GLY A 178 18.68 -12.83 -4.43
C GLY A 178 19.42 -12.34 -3.21
N ILE A 179 20.00 -11.15 -3.31
CA ILE A 179 20.63 -10.44 -2.20
C ILE A 179 19.98 -9.09 -2.03
N ARG A 180 19.56 -8.76 -0.81
CA ARG A 180 19.16 -7.41 -0.45
C ARG A 180 20.38 -6.55 -0.22
N VAL A 181 20.50 -5.48 -0.99
CA VAL A 181 21.53 -4.47 -0.83
C VAL A 181 21.05 -3.47 0.23
N ALA A 182 21.80 -3.29 1.30
CA ALA A 182 21.50 -2.30 2.32
C ALA A 182 21.69 -0.90 1.76
N ALA A 183 20.73 0.00 1.99
CA ALA A 183 20.92 1.42 1.79
C ALA A 183 21.96 1.93 2.82
N GLU A 184 22.91 2.72 2.37
CA GLU A 184 23.99 3.23 3.24
C GLU A 184 23.58 4.49 4.00
N GLU A 185 22.54 5.19 3.51
CA GLU A 185 22.01 6.41 4.11
C GLU A 185 20.49 6.35 4.15
N GLU A 186 19.89 6.72 5.27
CA GLU A 186 18.45 6.93 5.43
C GLU A 186 18.20 8.30 6.09
N PRO A 187 18.10 9.38 5.30
CA PRO A 187 18.16 10.77 5.80
C PRO A 187 17.04 11.14 6.78
N THR A 188 15.96 10.37 6.79
CA THR A 188 14.77 10.66 7.60
C THR A 188 14.67 9.88 8.89
N PHE A 189 15.65 9.04 9.16
CA PHE A 189 15.74 8.28 10.40
C PHE A 189 16.89 8.77 11.28
N PRO A 190 16.83 8.57 12.58
CA PRO A 190 17.95 8.83 13.48
C PRO A 190 19.16 7.92 13.20
N PHE A 191 19.01 6.93 12.31
CA PHE A 191 20.06 6.01 11.87
C PHE A 191 20.39 6.27 10.40
N TYR A 192 21.67 6.28 10.07
CA TYR A 192 22.16 6.53 8.71
C TYR A 192 22.12 5.30 7.81
N THR A 193 21.84 4.11 8.34
CA THR A 193 21.88 2.87 7.57
C THR A 193 20.62 2.06 7.74
N SER A 194 20.22 1.35 6.68
CA SER A 194 19.15 0.36 6.77
C SER A 194 19.54 -0.77 7.74
N ARG A 195 18.58 -1.16 8.61
CA ARG A 195 18.74 -2.34 9.46
C ARG A 195 18.64 -3.66 8.68
N LEU A 196 18.29 -3.62 7.41
CA LEU A 196 18.07 -4.78 6.55
C LEU A 196 19.00 -4.75 5.35
N GLY A 197 19.49 -5.94 4.97
CA GLY A 197 20.33 -6.14 3.81
C GLY A 197 21.83 -6.24 4.12
N ILE A 198 22.59 -6.65 3.10
CA ILE A 198 24.05 -6.78 3.13
C ILE A 198 24.67 -5.52 2.56
N ARG A 199 25.70 -5.00 3.20
CA ARG A 199 26.39 -3.78 2.74
C ARG A 199 26.97 -3.97 1.33
N PRO A 200 26.86 -3.00 0.44
CA PRO A 200 27.34 -3.10 -0.94
C PRO A 200 28.80 -3.61 -1.05
N LYS A 201 29.68 -3.11 -0.20
CA LYS A 201 31.10 -3.48 -0.18
C LYS A 201 31.37 -4.94 0.17
N ASP A 202 30.48 -5.59 0.91
CA ASP A 202 30.64 -6.96 1.39
C ASP A 202 30.05 -8.00 0.40
N ILE A 203 29.28 -7.56 -0.61
CA ILE A 203 28.52 -8.47 -1.49
C ILE A 203 29.44 -9.18 -2.50
N LEU A 204 30.44 -8.49 -3.05
CA LEU A 204 31.38 -9.11 -3.98
C LEU A 204 32.19 -10.23 -3.34
N GLU A 205 32.76 -9.98 -2.16
CA GLU A 205 33.48 -10.98 -1.37
C GLU A 205 32.56 -12.16 -1.01
N PHE A 206 31.35 -11.86 -0.53
CA PHE A 206 30.36 -12.89 -0.20
C PHE A 206 29.98 -13.77 -1.41
N TYR A 207 29.89 -13.18 -2.61
CA TYR A 207 29.65 -13.96 -3.83
C TYR A 207 30.80 -14.93 -4.09
N VAL A 208 32.04 -14.44 -4.09
CA VAL A 208 33.24 -15.25 -4.37
C VAL A 208 33.41 -16.36 -3.34
N ASP A 209 33.25 -16.05 -2.04
CA ASP A 209 33.50 -17.00 -0.97
C ASP A 209 32.40 -18.05 -0.79
N GLU A 210 31.15 -17.71 -1.03
CA GLU A 210 30.04 -18.55 -0.60
C GLU A 210 29.08 -18.99 -1.71
N ILE A 211 29.13 -18.34 -2.89
CA ILE A 211 28.16 -18.57 -3.98
C ILE A 211 28.83 -19.10 -5.24
N GLU A 212 29.97 -18.55 -5.64
CA GLU A 212 30.72 -18.99 -6.80
C GLU A 212 31.09 -20.47 -6.70
N GLY A 213 30.92 -21.21 -7.81
CA GLY A 213 31.18 -22.66 -7.85
C GLY A 213 30.05 -23.55 -7.33
N TYR A 214 28.91 -22.97 -6.90
CA TYR A 214 27.74 -23.72 -6.44
C TYR A 214 26.53 -23.57 -7.38
N GLU A 215 26.72 -23.12 -8.64
CA GLU A 215 25.64 -22.79 -9.59
C GLU A 215 24.72 -23.98 -9.90
N ASN A 216 25.22 -25.20 -9.75
CA ASN A 216 24.44 -26.43 -9.86
C ASN A 216 23.49 -26.68 -8.67
N LYS A 217 23.68 -25.98 -7.54
CA LYS A 217 22.83 -26.07 -6.33
C LYS A 217 21.95 -24.84 -6.19
N PHE A 218 22.49 -23.66 -6.38
CA PHE A 218 21.75 -22.40 -6.30
C PHE A 218 22.42 -21.34 -7.17
N GLN A 219 21.60 -20.41 -7.68
CA GLN A 219 22.01 -19.37 -8.60
C GLN A 219 21.64 -18.01 -8.06
N LEU A 220 22.60 -17.09 -7.98
CA LEU A 220 22.33 -15.70 -7.68
C LEU A 220 21.67 -15.05 -8.91
N LYS A 221 20.36 -14.79 -8.83
CA LYS A 221 19.55 -14.24 -9.92
C LYS A 221 19.24 -12.77 -9.77
N MET A 222 19.16 -12.25 -8.55
CA MET A 222 18.57 -10.96 -8.30
C MET A 222 19.35 -10.13 -7.27
N LEU A 223 19.56 -8.86 -7.56
CA LEU A 223 19.84 -7.85 -6.54
C LEU A 223 18.55 -7.11 -6.22
N HIS A 224 18.30 -6.91 -4.95
CA HIS A 224 17.12 -6.23 -4.44
C HIS A 224 17.50 -4.99 -3.63
N ILE A 225 16.80 -3.89 -3.84
CA ILE A 225 16.88 -2.69 -2.99
C ILE A 225 15.48 -2.23 -2.63
N PHE A 226 15.34 -1.71 -1.43
CA PHE A 226 14.15 -0.98 -1.01
C PHE A 226 14.59 0.34 -0.40
N LEU A 227 14.09 1.43 -0.97
CA LEU A 227 14.35 2.78 -0.49
C LEU A 227 13.14 3.26 0.29
N ASN A 228 13.36 3.51 1.57
CA ASN A 228 12.33 4.07 2.42
C ASN A 228 12.01 5.52 1.97
N LYS A 229 10.74 5.93 2.01
CA LYS A 229 10.19 7.12 1.36
C LYS A 229 10.24 7.12 -0.18
N GLY A 230 10.73 6.06 -0.79
CA GLY A 230 10.67 5.84 -2.23
C GLY A 230 11.21 7.02 -3.03
N ILE A 231 10.45 7.38 -4.05
CA ILE A 231 10.83 8.39 -5.05
C ILE A 231 10.49 9.84 -4.61
N LYS A 232 10.13 10.06 -3.33
CA LYS A 232 9.80 11.42 -2.82
C LYS A 232 11.04 12.31 -2.62
N ASP A 233 12.20 11.70 -2.35
CA ASP A 233 13.50 12.39 -2.27
C ASP A 233 14.37 11.99 -3.47
N ASP A 234 14.35 12.81 -4.51
CA ASP A 234 15.00 12.51 -5.78
C ASP A 234 16.51 12.31 -5.66
N ILE A 235 17.21 13.13 -4.87
CA ILE A 235 18.67 13.06 -4.72
C ILE A 235 19.07 11.75 -4.06
N TYR A 236 18.42 11.41 -2.96
CA TYR A 236 18.66 10.17 -2.23
C TYR A 236 18.31 8.95 -3.09
N TYR A 237 17.13 8.97 -3.73
CA TYR A 237 16.69 7.88 -4.59
C TYR A 237 17.70 7.58 -5.71
N TRP A 238 18.13 8.59 -6.43
CA TRP A 238 19.09 8.42 -7.52
C TRP A 238 20.47 7.99 -7.05
N SER A 239 20.93 8.47 -5.89
CA SER A 239 22.19 8.03 -5.29
C SER A 239 22.18 6.53 -5.02
N GLU A 240 21.17 6.05 -4.29
CA GLU A 240 21.06 4.64 -3.92
C GLU A 240 20.78 3.73 -5.12
N LEU A 241 19.91 4.15 -6.05
CA LEU A 241 19.67 3.40 -7.29
C LEU A 241 20.95 3.25 -8.12
N ASN A 242 21.76 4.28 -8.23
CA ASN A 242 23.04 4.20 -8.96
C ASN A 242 24.02 3.27 -8.29
N LYS A 243 24.04 3.16 -6.95
CA LYS A 243 24.90 2.21 -6.22
C LYS A 243 24.53 0.76 -6.60
N ILE A 244 23.24 0.40 -6.60
CA ILE A 244 22.83 -0.96 -6.96
C ILE A 244 23.07 -1.26 -8.45
N ILE A 245 22.87 -0.29 -9.35
CA ILE A 245 23.15 -0.47 -10.78
C ILE A 245 24.65 -0.72 -11.00
N ASN A 246 25.51 0.02 -10.34
CA ASN A 246 26.95 -0.17 -10.41
C ASN A 246 27.37 -1.53 -9.85
N LEU A 247 26.80 -1.94 -8.72
CA LEU A 247 27.05 -3.26 -8.12
C LEU A 247 26.60 -4.40 -9.05
N TYR A 248 25.41 -4.25 -9.70
CA TYR A 248 24.97 -5.19 -10.72
C TYR A 248 25.98 -5.31 -11.85
N CYS A 249 26.46 -4.19 -12.36
CA CYS A 249 27.44 -4.18 -13.46
C CYS A 249 28.77 -4.86 -13.06
N GLN A 250 29.19 -4.75 -11.81
CA GLN A 250 30.41 -5.42 -11.30
C GLN A 250 30.19 -6.93 -11.14
N LEU A 251 29.12 -7.32 -10.43
CA LEU A 251 28.78 -8.72 -10.21
C LEU A 251 28.47 -9.47 -11.51
N LYS A 252 27.78 -8.85 -12.46
CA LYS A 252 27.43 -9.49 -13.75
C LYS A 252 28.66 -9.97 -14.54
N LYS A 253 29.83 -9.37 -14.34
CA LYS A 253 31.07 -9.79 -14.99
C LYS A 253 31.63 -11.11 -14.46
N ILE A 254 31.32 -11.45 -13.21
CA ILE A 254 31.79 -12.66 -12.53
C ILE A 254 30.65 -13.65 -12.23
N CYS A 255 29.40 -13.21 -12.27
CA CYS A 255 28.20 -14.01 -12.03
C CYS A 255 27.32 -14.02 -13.30
N PRO A 256 27.50 -14.96 -14.24
CA PRO A 256 26.72 -15.05 -15.47
C PRO A 256 25.21 -15.25 -15.21
N GLU A 257 24.83 -15.88 -14.11
CA GLU A 257 23.45 -16.18 -13.73
C GLU A 257 22.66 -14.98 -13.24
N LEU A 258 23.34 -13.91 -12.76
CA LEU A 258 22.70 -12.69 -12.31
C LEU A 258 22.03 -11.96 -13.48
N ASP A 259 20.73 -11.90 -13.49
CA ASP A 259 19.96 -11.36 -14.60
C ASP A 259 18.85 -10.38 -14.20
N SER A 260 18.71 -10.05 -12.93
CA SER A 260 17.58 -9.25 -12.45
C SER A 260 18.00 -8.20 -11.42
N ILE A 261 17.36 -7.03 -11.49
CA ILE A 261 17.36 -6.01 -10.44
C ILE A 261 15.92 -5.81 -9.98
N ASN A 262 15.70 -5.92 -8.68
CA ASN A 262 14.45 -5.56 -8.03
C ASN A 262 14.63 -4.19 -7.36
N ILE A 263 13.93 -3.19 -7.90
CA ILE A 263 14.02 -1.80 -7.43
C ILE A 263 13.06 -1.50 -6.28
N GLY A 264 12.37 -2.52 -5.75
CA GLY A 264 11.41 -2.37 -4.68
C GLY A 264 10.13 -1.66 -5.11
N GLY A 265 9.50 -1.01 -4.15
CA GLY A 265 8.29 -0.20 -4.34
C GLY A 265 8.55 1.28 -4.11
N GLY A 266 7.57 1.95 -3.50
CA GLY A 266 7.72 3.34 -3.05
C GLY A 266 7.20 4.39 -4.04
N PHE A 267 6.52 4.01 -5.11
CA PHE A 267 5.78 4.98 -5.92
C PHE A 267 4.69 5.62 -5.07
N PRO A 268 4.62 6.96 -5.04
CA PRO A 268 3.62 7.66 -4.27
C PRO A 268 2.22 7.38 -4.80
N ILE A 269 1.23 7.55 -3.94
CA ILE A 269 -0.19 7.53 -4.29
C ILE A 269 -0.80 8.90 -4.03
N LYS A 270 -1.94 9.17 -4.63
CA LYS A 270 -2.67 10.42 -4.46
C LYS A 270 -3.19 10.55 -3.02
N HIS A 271 -2.72 11.55 -2.29
CA HIS A 271 -3.11 11.83 -0.90
C HIS A 271 -3.80 13.19 -0.74
N SER A 272 -3.89 13.97 -1.81
CA SER A 272 -4.64 15.24 -1.87
C SER A 272 -5.18 15.44 -3.28
N LEU A 273 -6.16 16.33 -3.44
CA LEU A 273 -6.70 16.66 -4.77
C LEU A 273 -5.65 17.31 -5.66
N GLY A 274 -4.72 18.06 -5.10
CA GLY A 274 -3.63 18.72 -5.83
C GLY A 274 -2.40 17.86 -6.04
N PHE A 275 -2.45 16.57 -5.72
CA PHE A 275 -1.31 15.70 -5.91
C PHE A 275 -1.04 15.44 -7.40
N GLU A 276 0.17 15.80 -7.83
CA GLU A 276 0.69 15.55 -9.17
C GLU A 276 2.02 14.83 -9.08
N TYR A 277 2.19 13.79 -9.89
CA TYR A 277 3.45 13.06 -9.98
C TYR A 277 3.61 12.47 -11.39
N ASP A 278 4.72 12.79 -12.05
CA ASP A 278 5.02 12.26 -13.40
C ASP A 278 5.70 10.88 -13.30
N TYR A 279 4.87 9.86 -13.11
CA TYR A 279 5.32 8.46 -13.07
C TYR A 279 6.04 8.03 -14.36
N GLN A 280 5.57 8.52 -15.53
CA GLN A 280 6.16 8.12 -16.80
C GLN A 280 7.58 8.68 -16.96
N PHE A 281 7.80 9.93 -16.55
CA PHE A 281 9.12 10.54 -16.53
C PHE A 281 10.06 9.74 -15.64
N MET A 282 9.65 9.44 -14.43
CA MET A 282 10.44 8.72 -13.43
C MET A 282 10.84 7.32 -13.92
N ILE A 283 9.88 6.58 -14.50
CA ILE A 283 10.14 5.25 -15.06
C ILE A 283 11.08 5.34 -16.28
N ASN A 284 10.92 6.35 -17.13
CA ASN A 284 11.84 6.58 -18.25
C ASN A 284 13.28 6.80 -17.75
N GLU A 285 13.45 7.62 -16.71
CA GLU A 285 14.78 7.88 -16.14
C GLU A 285 15.39 6.62 -15.50
N ILE A 286 14.61 5.83 -14.77
CA ILE A 286 15.06 4.55 -14.18
C ILE A 286 15.58 3.62 -15.29
N VAL A 287 14.76 3.36 -16.29
CA VAL A 287 15.09 2.45 -17.41
C VAL A 287 16.28 2.98 -18.22
N GLY A 288 16.31 4.29 -18.47
CA GLY A 288 17.40 4.97 -19.19
C GLY A 288 18.74 4.86 -18.46
N ASN A 289 18.76 5.08 -17.15
CA ASN A 289 19.97 5.02 -16.33
C ASN A 289 20.51 3.58 -16.23
N ILE A 290 19.66 2.58 -16.02
CA ILE A 290 20.07 1.17 -16.04
C ILE A 290 20.70 0.82 -17.38
N LYS A 291 20.05 1.14 -18.51
CA LYS A 291 20.59 0.90 -19.84
C LYS A 291 21.94 1.57 -20.06
N LYS A 292 22.05 2.86 -19.72
CA LYS A 292 23.29 3.64 -19.89
C LYS A 292 24.46 3.00 -19.12
N ALA A 293 24.23 2.61 -17.88
CA ALA A 293 25.24 1.99 -17.04
C ALA A 293 25.66 0.61 -17.58
N CYS A 294 24.71 -0.25 -17.96
CA CYS A 294 25.01 -1.58 -18.52
C CYS A 294 25.79 -1.47 -19.84
N LYS A 295 25.42 -0.55 -20.73
CA LYS A 295 26.18 -0.28 -21.97
C LYS A 295 27.61 0.17 -21.68
N LYS A 296 27.81 1.11 -20.72
CA LYS A 296 29.13 1.57 -20.31
C LYS A 296 29.98 0.44 -19.74
N ALA A 297 29.36 -0.42 -18.93
CA ALA A 297 30.04 -1.57 -18.30
C ALA A 297 30.23 -2.77 -19.27
N LYS A 298 29.60 -2.74 -20.43
CA LYS A 298 29.55 -3.84 -21.44
C LYS A 298 28.97 -5.13 -20.84
N VAL A 299 27.88 -5.02 -20.10
CA VAL A 299 27.14 -6.15 -19.55
C VAL A 299 25.69 -6.16 -20.06
N PRO A 300 25.02 -7.34 -20.09
CA PRO A 300 23.59 -7.43 -20.43
C PRO A 300 22.72 -6.58 -19.50
N MET A 301 21.61 -6.07 -20.03
CA MET A 301 20.61 -5.36 -19.24
C MET A 301 19.84 -6.36 -18.37
N PRO A 302 19.58 -6.04 -17.09
CA PRO A 302 18.80 -6.92 -16.21
C PRO A 302 17.31 -6.90 -16.54
N ASN A 303 16.59 -7.94 -16.13
CA ASN A 303 15.14 -7.86 -15.94
C ASN A 303 14.85 -6.92 -14.77
N ILE A 304 13.83 -6.10 -14.89
CA ILE A 304 13.41 -5.17 -13.84
C ILE A 304 12.22 -5.76 -13.09
N PHE A 305 12.35 -5.86 -11.78
CA PHE A 305 11.27 -6.21 -10.87
C PHE A 305 10.87 -4.99 -10.05
N THR A 306 9.57 -4.85 -9.80
CA THR A 306 9.02 -3.88 -8.85
C THR A 306 8.18 -4.60 -7.81
N GLU A 307 8.10 -4.02 -6.60
CA GLU A 307 7.33 -4.54 -5.47
C GLU A 307 6.29 -3.50 -5.04
N PHE A 308 5.24 -3.35 -5.85
CA PHE A 308 4.24 -2.33 -5.61
C PHE A 308 3.17 -2.82 -4.61
N GLY A 309 3.17 -2.20 -3.43
CA GLY A 309 2.16 -2.36 -2.39
C GLY A 309 1.14 -1.23 -2.42
N SER A 310 1.48 -0.08 -1.84
CA SER A 310 0.58 1.09 -1.77
C SER A 310 0.07 1.52 -3.15
N PHE A 311 0.94 1.53 -4.15
CA PHE A 311 0.54 1.86 -5.53
C PHE A 311 -0.54 0.92 -6.07
N THR A 312 -0.52 -0.37 -5.67
CA THR A 312 -1.51 -1.36 -6.12
C THR A 312 -2.87 -1.16 -5.45
N VAL A 313 -2.88 -1.02 -4.11
CA VAL A 313 -4.12 -1.12 -3.32
C VAL A 313 -4.52 0.16 -2.62
N GLY A 314 -3.62 1.13 -2.49
CA GLY A 314 -3.89 2.36 -1.73
C GLY A 314 -5.16 3.04 -2.18
N GLU A 315 -5.28 3.33 -3.47
CA GLU A 315 -6.41 4.07 -4.05
C GLU A 315 -7.70 3.25 -4.19
N SER A 316 -7.71 1.97 -3.80
CA SER A 316 -8.87 1.10 -3.93
C SER A 316 -9.82 1.10 -2.73
N MET A 317 -9.47 1.76 -1.63
CA MET A 317 -10.27 1.68 -0.40
C MET A 317 -10.54 3.04 0.21
N ALA A 318 -11.64 3.10 0.98
CA ALA A 318 -12.04 4.28 1.74
C ALA A 318 -12.58 3.88 3.13
N HIS A 319 -12.45 4.79 4.09
CA HIS A 319 -13.13 4.75 5.38
C HIS A 319 -14.13 5.92 5.45
N ILE A 320 -15.36 5.65 5.83
CA ILE A 320 -16.45 6.61 5.83
C ILE A 320 -17.04 6.66 7.24
N TYR A 321 -17.18 7.88 7.75
CA TYR A 321 -17.65 8.14 9.10
C TYR A 321 -18.79 9.14 9.10
N SER A 322 -19.68 9.06 10.09
CA SER A 322 -20.61 10.14 10.41
C SER A 322 -20.05 11.00 11.52
N VAL A 323 -20.30 12.30 11.44
CA VAL A 323 -20.06 13.22 12.56
C VAL A 323 -21.23 13.11 13.52
N VAL A 324 -20.97 12.60 14.73
CA VAL A 324 -22.00 12.28 15.74
C VAL A 324 -22.14 13.36 16.79
N GLY A 325 -21.28 14.36 16.79
CA GLY A 325 -21.36 15.45 17.74
C GLY A 325 -20.38 16.58 17.44
N GLU A 326 -20.74 17.75 17.93
CA GLU A 326 -19.93 18.97 17.90
C GLU A 326 -19.67 19.45 19.32
N LYS A 327 -18.41 19.91 19.56
CA LYS A 327 -18.02 20.53 20.84
C LYS A 327 -17.21 21.78 20.55
N ILE A 328 -17.36 22.79 21.39
CA ILE A 328 -16.52 23.99 21.40
C ILE A 328 -15.68 23.97 22.67
N GLN A 329 -14.37 24.07 22.50
CA GLN A 329 -13.41 24.11 23.60
C GLN A 329 -12.61 25.43 23.54
N ASN A 330 -12.28 25.98 24.69
CA ASN A 330 -11.46 27.21 24.81
C ASN A 330 -12.00 28.41 23.98
N ASP A 331 -13.31 28.51 23.76
CA ASP A 331 -13.99 29.53 22.95
C ASP A 331 -13.48 29.68 21.50
N ARG A 332 -12.58 28.82 21.06
CA ARG A 332 -11.95 28.87 19.72
C ARG A 332 -11.90 27.54 18.99
N GLU A 333 -11.63 26.45 19.69
CA GLU A 333 -11.48 25.13 19.12
C GLU A 333 -12.84 24.46 18.95
N ARG A 334 -13.20 24.17 17.72
CA ARG A 334 -14.40 23.45 17.36
C ARG A 334 -14.05 22.03 16.98
N TRP A 335 -14.62 21.06 17.67
CA TRP A 335 -14.42 19.64 17.46
C TRP A 335 -15.63 19.00 16.82
N TYR A 336 -15.38 18.25 15.76
CA TYR A 336 -16.33 17.31 15.19
C TYR A 336 -15.93 15.89 15.61
N MET A 337 -16.84 15.19 16.28
CA MET A 337 -16.59 13.83 16.77
C MET A 337 -17.15 12.82 15.78
N ILE A 338 -16.30 11.90 15.28
CA ILE A 338 -16.73 10.84 14.37
C ILE A 338 -17.22 9.60 15.13
N ASP A 339 -17.99 8.74 14.46
CA ASP A 339 -18.53 7.49 15.02
C ASP A 339 -17.51 6.32 15.03
N SER A 340 -16.22 6.63 15.04
CA SER A 340 -15.12 5.65 15.05
C SER A 340 -13.86 6.26 15.69
N SER A 341 -12.69 5.73 15.37
CA SER A 341 -11.41 6.15 15.91
C SER A 341 -10.33 6.15 14.83
N PHE A 342 -9.57 7.23 14.72
CA PHE A 342 -8.47 7.33 13.78
C PHE A 342 -7.33 6.38 14.13
N ILE A 343 -6.92 6.34 15.41
CA ILE A 343 -5.81 5.46 15.83
C ILE A 343 -6.11 3.97 15.63
N THR A 344 -7.38 3.58 15.59
CA THR A 344 -7.79 2.18 15.45
C THR A 344 -8.16 1.79 14.04
N THR A 345 -8.46 2.73 13.14
CA THR A 345 -8.86 2.45 11.76
C THR A 345 -7.88 3.01 10.71
N LEU A 346 -7.20 4.12 11.03
CA LEU A 346 -6.19 4.77 10.21
C LEU A 346 -4.90 5.00 11.01
N PRO A 347 -4.24 3.93 11.49
CA PRO A 347 -3.13 4.03 12.43
C PRO A 347 -1.92 4.81 11.91
N ASP A 348 -1.71 4.88 10.60
CA ASP A 348 -0.60 5.62 10.02
C ASP A 348 -0.75 7.15 10.22
N THR A 349 -1.95 7.64 10.52
CA THR A 349 -2.16 9.08 10.79
C THR A 349 -1.35 9.55 11.99
N TRP A 350 -1.34 8.78 13.07
CA TRP A 350 -0.59 9.10 14.29
C TRP A 350 0.77 8.40 14.35
N GLY A 351 0.88 7.19 13.76
CA GLY A 351 2.09 6.38 13.84
C GLY A 351 3.27 6.94 13.02
N ILE A 352 3.00 7.48 11.85
CA ILE A 352 4.01 8.01 10.93
C ILE A 352 3.63 9.37 10.31
N GLY A 353 2.56 10.00 10.78
CA GLY A 353 2.10 11.29 10.25
C GLY A 353 1.53 11.22 8.84
N GLU A 354 1.07 10.05 8.38
CA GLU A 354 0.48 9.92 7.04
C GLU A 354 -0.86 10.68 6.98
N ARG A 355 -1.13 11.30 5.84
CA ARG A 355 -2.39 11.98 5.55
C ARG A 355 -3.09 11.32 4.38
N PHE A 356 -4.41 11.18 4.50
CA PHE A 356 -5.28 10.61 3.48
C PHE A 356 -6.10 11.70 2.82
N LEU A 357 -6.56 11.45 1.61
CA LEU A 357 -7.47 12.36 0.94
C LEU A 357 -8.81 12.35 1.67
N MET A 358 -9.14 13.45 2.34
CA MET A 358 -10.37 13.63 3.11
C MET A 358 -11.35 14.54 2.35
N LEU A 359 -12.59 14.07 2.18
CA LEU A 359 -13.67 14.85 1.55
C LEU A 359 -14.99 14.66 2.32
N PRO A 360 -15.82 15.68 2.44
CA PRO A 360 -17.19 15.49 2.88
C PRO A 360 -17.98 14.71 1.82
N ILE A 361 -18.96 13.90 2.26
CA ILE A 361 -19.84 13.16 1.35
C ILE A 361 -21.05 13.98 0.98
N ASN A 362 -21.51 14.84 1.89
CA ASN A 362 -22.72 15.67 1.73
C ASN A 362 -22.49 17.11 2.23
N LYS A 363 -23.51 17.94 2.19
CA LYS A 363 -23.53 19.33 2.70
C LYS A 363 -22.54 20.27 1.96
N TRP A 364 -22.28 20.01 0.70
CA TRP A 364 -21.33 20.77 -0.11
C TRP A 364 -21.74 22.24 -0.28
N GLU A 365 -23.04 22.55 -0.22
CA GLU A 365 -23.56 23.89 -0.32
C GLU A 365 -23.68 24.63 1.03
N ASN A 366 -23.30 23.96 2.14
CA ASN A 366 -23.20 24.61 3.45
C ASN A 366 -21.95 25.49 3.50
N GLU A 367 -21.99 26.53 4.32
CA GLU A 367 -20.80 27.27 4.70
C GLU A 367 -19.78 26.33 5.35
N TYR A 368 -18.50 26.59 5.14
CA TYR A 368 -17.44 25.82 5.76
C TYR A 368 -16.87 26.49 7.01
N GLN A 369 -16.21 25.72 7.85
CA GLN A 369 -15.48 26.21 9.01
C GLN A 369 -14.27 25.35 9.31
N ARG A 370 -13.36 25.88 10.14
CA ARG A 370 -12.24 25.13 10.69
C ARG A 370 -12.72 24.26 11.84
N VAL A 371 -12.31 23.00 11.83
CA VAL A 371 -12.65 22.04 12.87
C VAL A 371 -11.46 21.10 13.13
N VAL A 372 -11.39 20.57 14.34
CA VAL A 372 -10.56 19.41 14.67
C VAL A 372 -11.45 18.18 14.60
N LEU A 373 -11.03 17.14 13.88
CA LEU A 373 -11.75 15.87 13.86
C LEU A 373 -11.27 14.98 14.99
N GLY A 374 -12.16 14.61 15.92
CA GLY A 374 -11.86 13.72 17.03
C GLY A 374 -12.50 12.35 16.87
N GLY A 375 -11.77 11.30 17.26
CA GLY A 375 -12.31 9.96 17.41
C GLY A 375 -12.96 9.73 18.78
N MET A 376 -13.50 8.52 18.97
CA MET A 376 -14.28 8.16 20.17
C MET A 376 -13.43 7.63 21.32
N THR A 377 -12.14 7.37 21.13
CA THR A 377 -11.31 6.86 22.22
C THR A 377 -10.89 7.96 23.18
N CYS A 378 -10.42 7.57 24.37
CA CYS A 378 -9.87 8.52 25.35
C CYS A 378 -8.40 8.87 25.08
N ASP A 379 -7.78 8.33 24.04
CA ASP A 379 -6.39 8.62 23.70
C ASP A 379 -6.27 10.04 23.13
N SER A 380 -5.29 10.78 23.63
CA SER A 380 -5.05 12.17 23.21
C SER A 380 -4.61 12.31 21.74
N HIS A 381 -4.17 11.22 21.09
CA HIS A 381 -3.80 11.21 19.69
C HIS A 381 -4.94 10.77 18.75
N ASP A 382 -6.13 10.50 19.30
CA ASP A 382 -7.28 10.09 18.49
C ASP A 382 -7.96 11.27 17.81
N TYR A 383 -7.22 11.96 16.96
CA TYR A 383 -7.72 13.07 16.14
C TYR A 383 -7.04 13.08 14.78
N TYR A 384 -7.63 13.82 13.85
CA TYR A 384 -7.09 14.05 12.51
C TYR A 384 -6.97 15.54 12.28
N ASP A 385 -5.77 15.96 11.83
CA ASP A 385 -5.42 17.33 11.56
C ASP A 385 -4.96 17.50 10.10
N SER A 386 -4.70 18.75 9.70
CA SER A 386 -4.03 19.05 8.45
C SER A 386 -2.53 18.72 8.51
N GLU A 387 -1.87 18.69 7.37
CA GLU A 387 -0.41 18.68 7.31
C GLU A 387 0.20 19.88 8.05
N GLU A 388 1.43 19.73 8.55
CA GLU A 388 2.24 20.81 9.13
C GLU A 388 1.74 21.42 10.46
N HIS A 389 1.11 20.61 11.32
CA HIS A 389 0.74 21.02 12.70
C HIS A 389 -0.33 22.12 12.83
N ILE A 390 -1.15 22.31 11.82
CA ILE A 390 -2.31 23.21 11.91
C ILE A 390 -3.52 22.46 12.50
N ASN A 391 -3.48 21.54 13.28
CA ASN A 391 -4.50 20.78 14.03
C ASN A 391 -6.00 20.94 13.61
N GLU A 392 -6.28 21.59 12.50
CA GLU A 392 -7.62 21.92 12.01
C GLU A 392 -7.76 21.57 10.54
N VAL A 393 -8.94 21.12 10.15
CA VAL A 393 -9.35 20.87 8.78
C VAL A 393 -10.56 21.73 8.41
N PHE A 394 -10.80 21.95 7.12
CA PHE A 394 -11.99 22.66 6.66
C PHE A 394 -13.09 21.68 6.32
N LEU A 395 -14.26 21.83 6.95
CA LEU A 395 -15.45 21.02 6.69
C LEU A 395 -16.72 21.89 6.66
N PRO A 396 -17.79 21.39 6.00
CA PRO A 396 -19.09 22.05 6.03
C PRO A 396 -19.59 22.22 7.46
N LYS A 397 -20.26 23.35 7.71
CA LYS A 397 -20.98 23.57 8.98
C LYS A 397 -22.13 22.57 9.10
N ILE A 398 -22.32 22.06 10.31
CA ILE A 398 -23.47 21.26 10.68
C ILE A 398 -24.57 22.25 11.10
N GLU A 399 -25.77 22.10 10.55
CA GLU A 399 -26.93 22.90 10.99
C GLU A 399 -27.32 22.47 12.39
N ASN A 400 -27.41 23.44 13.30
CA ASN A 400 -27.83 23.17 14.67
C ASN A 400 -29.36 22.89 14.67
N GLU A 401 -29.77 21.82 15.31
CA GLU A 401 -31.19 21.43 15.49
C GLU A 401 -32.06 22.56 16.11
N ASN A 402 -31.43 23.52 16.80
CA ASN A 402 -32.09 24.65 17.44
C ASN A 402 -32.67 25.70 16.45
N ASN A 403 -32.32 25.62 15.17
CA ASN A 403 -32.79 26.58 14.14
C ASN A 403 -33.89 26.01 13.23
N SER A 404 -34.20 24.71 13.32
CA SER A 404 -35.30 24.12 12.56
C SER A 404 -36.63 24.35 13.32
N SER A 405 -37.57 25.01 12.70
CA SER A 405 -38.94 25.22 13.22
C SER A 405 -39.76 23.91 13.33
N ASP A 406 -39.16 22.78 12.94
CA ASP A 406 -39.78 21.45 12.96
C ASP A 406 -38.92 20.48 13.79
N SER A 407 -39.27 20.32 15.06
CA SER A 407 -38.55 19.51 16.05
C SER A 407 -38.63 17.99 15.83
N THR A 408 -39.19 17.54 14.72
CA THR A 408 -39.45 16.12 14.42
C THR A 408 -38.55 15.56 13.28
N ALA A 409 -37.95 16.43 12.46
CA ALA A 409 -37.08 16.00 11.38
C ALA A 409 -35.64 15.86 11.93
N LYS A 410 -35.14 14.62 12.09
CA LYS A 410 -33.71 14.37 12.30
C LYS A 410 -32.95 14.92 11.12
N THR A 411 -32.14 15.96 11.32
CA THR A 411 -31.25 16.48 10.31
C THR A 411 -30.21 15.40 9.96
N GLU A 412 -29.98 15.21 8.66
CA GLU A 412 -28.96 14.28 8.19
C GLU A 412 -27.58 14.68 8.75
N PRO A 413 -26.80 13.74 9.33
CA PRO A 413 -25.47 14.05 9.82
C PRO A 413 -24.52 14.45 8.67
N LEU A 414 -23.43 15.13 9.00
CA LEU A 414 -22.31 15.30 8.08
C LEU A 414 -21.57 13.97 7.99
N TYR A 415 -21.36 13.48 6.77
CA TYR A 415 -20.53 12.32 6.50
C TYR A 415 -19.17 12.76 5.92
N VAL A 416 -18.11 12.13 6.39
CA VAL A 416 -16.74 12.41 5.95
C VAL A 416 -16.09 11.13 5.48
N GLY A 417 -15.52 11.15 4.28
CA GLY A 417 -14.77 10.05 3.68
C GLY A 417 -13.26 10.30 3.73
N PHE A 418 -12.52 9.28 4.11
CA PHE A 418 -11.07 9.19 4.00
C PHE A 418 -10.75 8.18 2.91
N PHE A 419 -10.23 8.67 1.80
CA PHE A 419 -9.99 7.88 0.59
C PHE A 419 -8.53 7.50 0.47
N HIS A 420 -8.25 6.48 -0.35
CA HIS A 420 -6.92 5.94 -0.62
C HIS A 420 -6.26 5.28 0.60
N THR A 421 -7.07 4.62 1.42
CA THR A 421 -6.68 3.98 2.69
C THR A 421 -6.38 2.49 2.56
N GLY A 422 -6.20 1.97 1.32
CA GLY A 422 -6.15 0.52 1.05
C GLY A 422 -4.88 -0.19 1.49
N ALA A 423 -3.81 0.54 1.75
CA ALA A 423 -2.52 -0.04 2.10
C ALA A 423 -2.25 0.08 3.61
N TYR A 424 -1.84 -1.03 4.24
CA TYR A 424 -1.33 -1.16 5.59
C TYR A 424 -2.31 -0.94 6.74
N GLN A 425 -3.36 -0.13 6.61
CA GLN A 425 -4.20 0.28 7.73
C GLN A 425 -4.77 -0.91 8.52
N ASP A 426 -5.32 -1.90 7.85
CA ASP A 426 -5.87 -3.09 8.51
C ASP A 426 -4.80 -3.98 9.15
N GLN A 427 -3.64 -4.08 8.52
CA GLN A 427 -2.54 -4.91 8.99
C GLN A 427 -1.90 -4.32 10.25
N ILE A 428 -1.75 -3.00 10.30
CA ILE A 428 -1.16 -2.29 11.45
C ILE A 428 -2.17 -2.20 12.59
N SER A 429 -3.45 -1.91 12.31
CA SER A 429 -4.50 -1.83 13.32
C SER A 429 -4.94 -3.19 13.89
N GLY A 430 -4.53 -4.31 13.26
CA GLY A 430 -4.95 -5.64 13.69
C GLY A 430 -6.43 -5.93 13.41
N TYR A 431 -6.80 -6.01 12.14
CA TYR A 431 -8.18 -6.28 11.69
C TYR A 431 -8.82 -7.47 12.41
N GLY A 432 -10.00 -7.24 13.01
CA GLY A 432 -10.75 -8.26 13.75
C GLY A 432 -10.18 -8.62 15.13
N GLY A 433 -9.06 -7.99 15.54
CA GLY A 433 -8.47 -8.12 16.88
C GLY A 433 -9.05 -7.12 17.89
N ILE A 434 -8.41 -7.05 19.08
CA ILE A 434 -8.76 -6.09 20.13
C ILE A 434 -8.09 -4.76 19.81
N LYS A 435 -8.85 -3.70 19.91
CA LYS A 435 -8.42 -2.32 19.69
C LYS A 435 -8.60 -1.48 20.95
N HIS A 436 -7.92 -0.34 20.98
CA HIS A 436 -8.01 0.59 22.11
C HIS A 436 -9.47 1.00 22.40
N CYS A 437 -9.83 1.14 23.65
CA CYS A 437 -11.19 1.39 24.16
C CYS A 437 -12.25 0.39 23.64
N LEU A 438 -11.84 -0.78 23.15
CA LEU A 438 -12.70 -1.79 22.54
C LEU A 438 -13.54 -1.25 21.37
N ILE A 439 -13.01 -0.26 20.65
CA ILE A 439 -13.66 0.25 19.42
C ILE A 439 -13.76 -0.90 18.43
N PRO A 440 -14.95 -1.20 17.89
CA PRO A 440 -15.14 -2.29 16.95
C PRO A 440 -14.46 -2.03 15.60
N SER A 441 -14.03 -3.08 14.93
CA SER A 441 -13.72 -2.99 13.51
C SER A 441 -14.98 -2.60 12.74
N PRO A 442 -14.92 -1.63 11.82
CA PRO A 442 -16.09 -1.16 11.08
C PRO A 442 -16.64 -2.23 10.13
N LYS A 443 -17.87 -2.05 9.67
CA LYS A 443 -18.43 -2.82 8.57
C LYS A 443 -17.51 -2.72 7.35
N HIS A 444 -17.37 -3.81 6.61
CA HIS A 444 -16.54 -3.83 5.41
C HIS A 444 -17.38 -4.27 4.20
N VAL A 445 -17.52 -3.39 3.24
CA VAL A 445 -18.25 -3.61 1.99
C VAL A 445 -17.26 -3.69 0.85
N ILE A 446 -17.47 -4.66 -0.03
CA ILE A 446 -16.70 -4.81 -1.27
C ILE A 446 -17.59 -4.43 -2.44
N VAL A 447 -16.99 -3.75 -3.42
CA VAL A 447 -17.60 -3.41 -4.70
C VAL A 447 -16.73 -3.96 -5.82
N ASP A 448 -17.37 -4.67 -6.76
CA ASP A 448 -16.73 -5.23 -7.95
C ASP A 448 -17.74 -5.34 -9.09
N TYR A 449 -17.26 -5.56 -10.29
CA TYR A 449 -18.12 -5.88 -11.43
C TYR A 449 -18.58 -7.35 -11.38
N ASP A 450 -19.85 -7.56 -11.61
CA ASP A 450 -20.40 -8.90 -11.83
C ASP A 450 -20.01 -9.45 -13.21
N LYS A 451 -20.44 -10.68 -13.50
CA LYS A 451 -20.14 -11.36 -14.77
C LYS A 451 -20.72 -10.63 -16.02
N ASN A 452 -21.67 -9.75 -15.81
CA ASN A 452 -22.35 -8.95 -16.86
C ASN A 452 -21.74 -7.56 -16.99
N GLY A 453 -20.70 -7.24 -16.24
CA GLY A 453 -20.08 -5.92 -16.21
C GLY A 453 -20.88 -4.87 -15.42
N LYS A 454 -21.83 -5.30 -14.60
CA LYS A 454 -22.58 -4.41 -13.71
C LYS A 454 -21.88 -4.28 -12.38
N LEU A 455 -21.73 -3.06 -11.88
CA LEU A 455 -21.19 -2.78 -10.57
C LEU A 455 -22.12 -3.29 -9.48
N THR A 456 -21.60 -4.08 -8.56
CA THR A 456 -22.33 -4.71 -7.46
C THR A 456 -21.56 -4.55 -6.16
N ASP A 457 -22.30 -4.48 -5.06
CA ASP A 457 -21.74 -4.35 -3.71
C ASP A 457 -22.26 -5.46 -2.79
N TRP A 458 -21.43 -5.88 -1.84
CA TRP A 458 -21.82 -6.85 -0.81
C TRP A 458 -21.06 -6.65 0.49
N MET A 459 -21.71 -7.03 1.60
CA MET A 459 -21.10 -7.03 2.93
C MET A 459 -20.08 -8.17 3.04
N TYR A 460 -18.80 -7.83 3.13
CA TYR A 460 -17.73 -8.80 3.41
C TYR A 460 -17.65 -9.16 4.89
N ALA A 461 -17.71 -8.14 5.76
CA ALA A 461 -17.72 -8.32 7.20
C ALA A 461 -18.67 -7.32 7.86
N ARG A 462 -19.44 -7.82 8.83
CA ARG A 462 -20.22 -6.96 9.72
C ARG A 462 -19.30 -6.25 10.71
N GLU A 463 -19.79 -5.21 11.35
CA GLU A 463 -19.11 -4.61 12.48
C GLU A 463 -18.77 -5.65 13.55
N GLN A 464 -17.59 -5.55 14.14
CA GLN A 464 -17.12 -6.50 15.14
C GLN A 464 -18.05 -6.47 16.36
N SER A 465 -18.55 -7.65 16.75
CA SER A 465 -19.47 -7.74 17.86
C SER A 465 -18.75 -7.74 19.22
N ALA A 466 -19.41 -7.23 20.25
CA ALA A 466 -18.94 -7.33 21.64
C ALA A 466 -18.63 -8.78 22.04
N GLN A 467 -19.45 -9.74 21.59
CA GLN A 467 -19.23 -11.16 21.87
C GLN A 467 -17.90 -11.67 21.30
N SER A 468 -17.54 -11.26 20.06
CA SER A 468 -16.24 -11.59 19.47
C SER A 468 -15.06 -11.04 20.29
N MET A 469 -15.18 -9.81 20.77
CA MET A 469 -14.14 -9.20 21.61
C MET A 469 -14.02 -9.89 22.97
N LEU A 470 -15.13 -10.15 23.64
CA LEU A 470 -15.16 -10.82 24.94
C LEU A 470 -14.55 -12.23 24.85
N LYS A 471 -14.77 -12.94 23.73
CA LYS A 471 -14.14 -14.25 23.50
C LYS A 471 -12.60 -14.14 23.39
N ILE A 472 -12.10 -13.15 22.67
CA ILE A 472 -10.65 -12.92 22.55
C ILE A 472 -10.04 -12.55 23.91
N LEU A 473 -10.76 -11.79 24.72
CA LEU A 473 -10.34 -11.35 26.06
C LEU A 473 -10.49 -12.44 27.14
N GLY A 474 -11.10 -13.58 26.82
CA GLY A 474 -11.26 -14.69 27.77
C GLY A 474 -12.42 -14.54 28.76
N TYR A 475 -13.43 -13.72 28.44
CA TYR A 475 -14.67 -13.62 29.22
C TYR A 475 -15.75 -14.64 28.76
N LEU A 476 -15.56 -15.23 27.60
CA LEU A 476 -16.44 -16.23 27.00
C LEU A 476 -15.66 -17.45 26.52
#